data_918c05c088e10fe61f5afe979b00e343
#
_entry.id   918c05c088e10fe61f5afe979b00e343
#
_cell.length_a   1.000
_cell.length_b   1.000
_cell.length_c   1.000
_cell.angle_alpha   90.00
_cell.angle_beta   90.00
_cell.angle_gamma   90.00
#
_symmetry.space_group_name_H-M   'P 1'
#
loop_
_entity.id
_entity.type
_entity.pdbx_description
1 polymer ?
#
loop_
_entity_poly.entity_id
_entity_poly.type
_entity_poly.pdbx_seq_one_letter_code
_entity_poly.pdbx_strand_id
1 'polypeptide(L)'
;MPSASRFAVPIVLALLLVTLIPAGVGFADAATSRWAANCAVNVRVRPTTLSTRKAVIATNTLVTVSGRVSGGAYLTTCRKSVSGASWLAITAIGGRSVSSMFGVKVVYAASALFRSTAPSTAPATASGPVYGIDISRWNGPVDFAKVRASGKRFVIAKATEGRLYTDDAYARNRSGAMAAGLAFTAYHFAHPDRTRADATLEADHFVAVAGLRHGMLIPALDLESGQLLGTTALQAWVKTWLGRVSIRLGVKPIIYTTPGFWQAYMGNTSWFADHGYRVVWVAHWEARSPATPAGNWGGHAWTFWQYSSCGKVPGISGCVDLDRFGGTDLSKLKY
;
A
#
# COMPACT_ATOMS: atom_id res chain seq x y z
N MET A 1 -37.84 -26.62 69.86
CA MET A 1 -38.31 -25.68 68.83
C MET A 1 -37.90 -24.28 69.24
N PRO A 2 -36.96 -23.65 68.58
CA PRO A 2 -36.90 -22.20 68.53
C PRO A 2 -36.96 -21.63 67.15
N SER A 3 -37.63 -20.54 67.06
CA SER A 3 -38.04 -19.63 66.04
C SER A 3 -36.87 -19.07 65.20
N ALA A 4 -37.00 -19.10 63.87
CA ALA A 4 -36.08 -18.47 62.93
C ALA A 4 -36.45 -16.99 62.79
N SER A 5 -35.56 -16.13 63.21
CA SER A 5 -35.58 -14.68 62.92
C SER A 5 -34.99 -14.38 61.57
N ARG A 6 -35.79 -13.81 60.64
CA ARG A 6 -35.36 -13.34 59.30
C ARG A 6 -34.89 -11.90 59.47
N PHE A 7 -33.58 -11.65 59.19
CA PHE A 7 -33.05 -10.31 58.98
C PHE A 7 -33.18 -9.94 57.55
N ALA A 8 -33.94 -8.91 57.21
CA ALA A 8 -34.02 -8.28 55.90
C ALA A 8 -32.87 -7.28 55.76
N VAL A 9 -32.07 -7.44 54.74
CA VAL A 9 -31.01 -6.50 54.36
C VAL A 9 -31.59 -5.56 53.28
N PRO A 10 -31.54 -4.25 53.41
CA PRO A 10 -31.98 -3.34 52.39
C PRO A 10 -30.92 -3.28 51.25
N ILE A 11 -31.36 -3.55 50.02
CA ILE A 11 -30.56 -3.35 48.84
C ILE A 11 -30.58 -1.85 48.52
N VAL A 12 -29.46 -1.18 48.72
CA VAL A 12 -29.24 0.19 48.24
C VAL A 12 -28.85 0.10 46.77
N LEU A 13 -29.75 0.47 45.89
CA LEU A 13 -29.54 0.58 44.47
C LEU A 13 -28.77 1.89 44.18
N ALA A 14 -27.46 1.81 44.04
CA ALA A 14 -26.64 2.94 43.58
C ALA A 14 -26.82 3.10 42.08
N LEU A 15 -27.54 4.12 41.65
CA LEU A 15 -27.59 4.57 40.27
C LEU A 15 -26.23 5.18 39.87
N LEU A 16 -25.40 4.46 39.16
CA LEU A 16 -24.24 5.02 38.47
C LEU A 16 -24.74 5.79 37.24
N LEU A 17 -24.76 7.11 37.32
CA LEU A 17 -24.86 7.98 36.15
C LEU A 17 -23.55 7.86 35.37
N VAL A 18 -23.55 7.08 34.32
CA VAL A 18 -22.47 7.09 33.30
C VAL A 18 -22.69 8.32 32.41
N THR A 19 -21.96 9.38 32.69
CA THR A 19 -21.85 10.51 31.75
C THR A 19 -21.06 10.04 30.50
N LEU A 20 -21.77 9.74 29.44
CA LEU A 20 -21.15 9.60 28.11
C LEU A 20 -20.55 10.97 27.69
N ILE A 21 -19.23 11.09 27.85
CA ILE A 21 -18.47 12.13 27.16
C ILE A 21 -18.42 11.69 25.69
N PRO A 22 -18.96 12.47 24.74
CA PRO A 22 -18.75 12.14 23.33
C PRO A 22 -17.26 12.30 23.05
N ALA A 23 -16.58 11.19 22.76
CA ALA A 23 -15.25 11.22 22.18
C ALA A 23 -15.33 12.07 20.90
N GLY A 24 -14.75 13.25 20.94
CA GLY A 24 -14.58 14.08 19.77
C GLY A 24 -13.79 13.29 18.74
N VAL A 25 -14.47 12.84 17.70
CA VAL A 25 -13.83 12.27 16.51
C VAL A 25 -13.09 13.45 15.89
N GLY A 26 -11.81 13.58 16.22
CA GLY A 26 -10.90 14.46 15.51
C GLY A 26 -10.87 14.01 14.06
N PHE A 27 -11.56 14.75 13.20
CA PHE A 27 -11.40 14.60 11.76
C PHE A 27 -9.93 14.91 11.45
N ALA A 28 -9.14 13.89 11.16
CA ALA A 28 -7.83 14.08 10.55
C ALA A 28 -8.07 14.93 9.30
N ASP A 29 -7.41 16.09 9.22
CA ASP A 29 -7.45 16.95 8.05
C ASP A 29 -7.13 16.10 6.82
N ALA A 30 -8.12 15.87 5.97
CA ALA A 30 -7.94 15.15 4.73
C ALA A 30 -6.93 15.94 3.89
N ALA A 31 -5.80 15.33 3.59
CA ALA A 31 -4.74 15.95 2.81
C ALA A 31 -5.33 16.54 1.53
N THR A 32 -5.35 17.86 1.41
CA THR A 32 -5.90 18.57 0.26
C THR A 32 -4.92 18.51 -0.90
N SER A 33 -5.40 18.16 -2.09
CA SER A 33 -4.60 18.15 -3.31
C SER A 33 -5.00 19.31 -4.25
N ARG A 34 -4.04 19.83 -5.04
CA ARG A 34 -4.29 20.87 -6.03
C ARG A 34 -4.47 20.28 -7.42
N TRP A 35 -5.45 20.80 -8.16
CA TRP A 35 -5.78 20.37 -9.51
C TRP A 35 -6.02 21.60 -10.40
N ALA A 36 -5.76 21.47 -11.71
CA ALA A 36 -6.06 22.50 -12.69
C ALA A 36 -7.12 22.01 -13.69
N ALA A 37 -8.04 22.87 -14.05
CA ALA A 37 -9.04 22.59 -15.06
C ALA A 37 -8.38 22.49 -16.46
N ASN A 38 -8.69 21.43 -17.22
CA ASN A 38 -8.19 21.24 -18.59
C ASN A 38 -8.94 22.05 -19.65
N CYS A 39 -10.15 22.50 -19.32
CA CYS A 39 -11.06 23.29 -20.16
C CYS A 39 -12.02 24.07 -19.23
N ALA A 40 -12.99 24.78 -19.76
CA ALA A 40 -14.07 25.36 -18.97
C ALA A 40 -14.90 24.26 -18.30
N VAL A 41 -15.07 24.31 -16.98
CA VAL A 41 -15.68 23.25 -16.18
C VAL A 41 -16.81 23.76 -15.32
N ASN A 42 -17.97 23.10 -15.39
CA ASN A 42 -19.10 23.34 -14.51
C ASN A 42 -18.81 22.80 -13.10
N VAL A 43 -18.96 23.64 -12.06
CA VAL A 43 -18.98 23.23 -10.66
C VAL A 43 -20.41 23.22 -10.13
N ARG A 44 -20.74 22.18 -9.35
CA ARG A 44 -22.12 21.85 -8.96
C ARG A 44 -22.25 21.54 -7.48
N VAL A 45 -23.45 21.64 -6.92
CA VAL A 45 -23.70 21.38 -5.49
C VAL A 45 -23.71 19.89 -5.12
N ARG A 46 -23.90 19.00 -6.10
CA ARG A 46 -23.86 17.53 -5.92
C ARG A 46 -23.07 16.91 -7.05
N PRO A 47 -22.51 15.70 -6.86
CA PRO A 47 -21.71 15.00 -7.87
C PRO A 47 -22.59 14.33 -8.95
N THR A 48 -23.32 15.15 -9.69
CA THR A 48 -24.16 14.73 -10.82
C THR A 48 -24.40 15.90 -11.78
N THR A 49 -24.56 15.60 -13.07
CA THR A 49 -24.85 16.58 -14.12
C THR A 49 -26.24 17.22 -13.96
N LEU A 50 -27.15 16.58 -13.24
CA LEU A 50 -28.52 17.06 -12.98
C LEU A 50 -28.57 18.08 -11.83
N SER A 51 -27.51 18.24 -11.08
CA SER A 51 -27.45 19.15 -9.93
C SER A 51 -27.23 20.61 -10.35
N THR A 52 -27.70 21.55 -9.53
CA THR A 52 -27.51 22.99 -9.74
C THR A 52 -26.06 23.36 -9.98
N ARG A 53 -25.79 24.05 -11.08
CA ARG A 53 -24.49 24.63 -11.39
C ARG A 53 -24.29 25.90 -10.56
N LYS A 54 -23.18 25.98 -9.84
CA LYS A 54 -22.79 27.18 -9.08
C LYS A 54 -21.94 28.16 -9.89
N ALA A 55 -21.06 27.62 -10.74
CA ALA A 55 -20.21 28.43 -11.61
C ALA A 55 -19.66 27.60 -12.77
N VAL A 56 -19.05 28.31 -13.73
CA VAL A 56 -18.13 27.74 -14.71
C VAL A 56 -16.75 28.30 -14.37
N ILE A 57 -15.78 27.40 -14.18
CA ILE A 57 -14.38 27.80 -13.97
C ILE A 57 -13.62 27.72 -15.29
N ALA A 58 -12.70 28.66 -15.52
CA ALA A 58 -11.93 28.71 -16.75
C ALA A 58 -10.83 27.63 -16.82
N THR A 59 -10.36 27.37 -18.03
CA THR A 59 -9.17 26.55 -18.28
C THR A 59 -7.99 27.03 -17.41
N ASN A 60 -7.20 26.10 -16.90
CA ASN A 60 -6.05 26.32 -16.00
C ASN A 60 -6.39 26.93 -14.62
N THR A 61 -7.66 27.14 -14.28
CA THR A 61 -8.03 27.53 -12.93
C THR A 61 -7.60 26.43 -11.93
N LEU A 62 -6.86 26.85 -10.90
CA LEU A 62 -6.45 25.97 -9.82
C LEU A 62 -7.60 25.74 -8.84
N VAL A 63 -7.79 24.49 -8.43
CA VAL A 63 -8.77 24.12 -7.41
C VAL A 63 -8.08 23.29 -6.30
N THR A 64 -8.56 23.48 -5.07
CA THR A 64 -8.18 22.65 -3.93
C THR A 64 -9.24 21.56 -3.76
N VAL A 65 -8.81 20.31 -3.71
CA VAL A 65 -9.67 19.13 -3.67
C VAL A 65 -9.46 18.40 -2.35
N SER A 66 -10.54 18.11 -1.63
CA SER A 66 -10.52 17.32 -0.40
C SER A 66 -10.68 15.81 -0.65
N GLY A 67 -11.07 15.41 -1.85
CA GLY A 67 -11.20 13.99 -2.19
C GLY A 67 -11.90 13.74 -3.52
N ARG A 68 -12.06 12.46 -3.86
CA ARG A 68 -12.88 11.99 -4.97
C ARG A 68 -14.08 11.23 -4.43
N VAL A 69 -15.22 11.42 -5.09
CA VAL A 69 -16.47 10.72 -4.77
C VAL A 69 -17.06 10.09 -6.02
N SER A 70 -17.75 8.98 -5.85
CA SER A 70 -18.62 8.43 -6.89
C SER A 70 -19.89 9.25 -6.99
N GLY A 71 -20.42 9.42 -8.20
CA GLY A 71 -21.64 10.20 -8.44
C GLY A 71 -22.34 9.78 -9.72
N GLY A 72 -23.23 10.63 -10.20
CA GLY A 72 -23.92 10.40 -11.47
C GLY A 72 -22.95 10.34 -12.64
N ALA A 73 -23.25 9.45 -13.59
CA ALA A 73 -22.47 9.35 -14.83
C ALA A 73 -22.50 10.67 -15.61
N TYR A 74 -21.39 11.00 -16.27
CA TYR A 74 -21.28 12.12 -17.17
C TYR A 74 -20.66 11.74 -18.51
N LEU A 75 -21.10 12.41 -19.56
CA LEU A 75 -20.46 12.47 -20.87
C LEU A 75 -20.33 13.97 -21.23
N THR A 76 -19.12 14.42 -21.54
CA THR A 76 -18.85 15.82 -21.86
C THR A 76 -17.64 15.94 -22.79
N THR A 77 -17.41 17.13 -23.33
CA THR A 77 -16.29 17.38 -24.24
C THR A 77 -15.30 18.36 -23.62
N CYS A 78 -14.01 17.96 -23.64
CA CYS A 78 -12.89 18.77 -23.22
C CYS A 78 -11.70 18.43 -24.13
N ARG A 79 -11.56 19.14 -25.26
CA ARG A 79 -10.66 18.80 -26.39
C ARG A 79 -11.01 17.46 -27.08
N LYS A 80 -11.44 16.47 -26.33
CA LYS A 80 -12.00 15.20 -26.77
C LYS A 80 -13.17 14.81 -25.86
N SER A 81 -14.02 13.89 -26.30
CA SER A 81 -15.09 13.36 -25.44
C SER A 81 -14.50 12.62 -24.26
N VAL A 82 -15.02 12.91 -23.07
CA VAL A 82 -14.66 12.26 -21.82
C VAL A 82 -15.93 11.85 -21.06
N SER A 83 -15.92 10.66 -20.46
CA SER A 83 -17.02 10.10 -19.69
C SER A 83 -16.52 9.54 -18.36
N GLY A 84 -17.42 9.33 -17.42
CA GLY A 84 -17.12 8.72 -16.12
C GLY A 84 -18.21 8.96 -15.10
N ALA A 85 -17.98 8.49 -13.88
CA ALA A 85 -18.85 8.69 -12.73
C ALA A 85 -18.08 9.17 -11.48
N SER A 86 -16.81 9.57 -11.67
CA SER A 86 -15.94 10.07 -10.59
C SER A 86 -15.92 11.57 -10.57
N TRP A 87 -16.10 12.18 -9.40
CA TRP A 87 -16.20 13.63 -9.19
C TRP A 87 -15.16 14.10 -8.18
N LEU A 88 -14.58 15.29 -8.40
CA LEU A 88 -13.73 15.96 -7.42
C LEU A 88 -14.60 16.72 -6.42
N ALA A 89 -14.33 16.57 -5.13
CA ALA A 89 -14.89 17.36 -4.05
C ALA A 89 -13.98 18.58 -3.83
N ILE A 90 -14.43 19.78 -4.27
CA ILE A 90 -13.64 21.00 -4.36
C ILE A 90 -13.99 21.93 -3.19
N THR A 91 -12.99 22.37 -2.45
CA THR A 91 -13.11 23.26 -1.28
C THR A 91 -12.63 24.68 -1.54
N ALA A 92 -11.79 24.90 -2.59
CA ALA A 92 -11.38 26.24 -3.01
C ALA A 92 -11.17 26.31 -4.54
N ILE A 93 -11.40 27.48 -5.12
CA ILE A 93 -11.26 27.78 -6.55
C ILE A 93 -10.46 29.10 -6.68
N GLY A 94 -9.33 29.06 -7.43
CA GLY A 94 -8.47 30.22 -7.59
C GLY A 94 -7.95 30.80 -6.27
N GLY A 95 -7.74 29.94 -5.26
CA GLY A 95 -7.31 30.33 -3.92
C GLY A 95 -8.44 30.81 -2.99
N ARG A 96 -9.66 30.98 -3.48
CA ARG A 96 -10.82 31.41 -2.68
C ARG A 96 -11.65 30.22 -2.22
N SER A 97 -12.03 30.18 -0.95
CA SER A 97 -12.89 29.14 -0.38
C SER A 97 -14.24 29.07 -1.07
N VAL A 98 -14.75 27.89 -1.41
CA VAL A 98 -16.10 27.73 -1.95
C VAL A 98 -17.17 28.12 -0.94
N SER A 99 -16.86 28.08 0.36
CA SER A 99 -17.77 28.56 1.41
C SER A 99 -17.97 30.06 1.31
N SER A 100 -16.92 30.85 1.09
CA SER A 100 -17.03 32.31 0.90
C SER A 100 -17.68 32.69 -0.45
N MET A 101 -17.50 31.85 -1.48
CA MET A 101 -18.02 32.14 -2.83
C MET A 101 -19.49 31.75 -3.01
N PHE A 102 -19.92 30.65 -2.40
CA PHE A 102 -21.21 29.99 -2.71
C PHE A 102 -22.04 29.61 -1.49
N GLY A 103 -21.56 29.87 -0.26
CA GLY A 103 -22.25 29.51 0.98
C GLY A 103 -22.32 28.00 1.26
N VAL A 104 -21.49 27.16 0.58
CA VAL A 104 -21.44 25.72 0.75
C VAL A 104 -20.01 25.25 1.04
N LYS A 105 -19.84 24.20 1.83
CA LYS A 105 -18.52 23.70 2.21
C LYS A 105 -17.75 23.06 1.05
N VAL A 106 -18.47 22.47 0.10
CA VAL A 106 -17.91 21.71 -1.02
C VAL A 106 -18.78 21.90 -2.28
N VAL A 107 -18.13 21.98 -3.43
CA VAL A 107 -18.76 21.84 -4.75
C VAL A 107 -18.09 20.71 -5.52
N TYR A 108 -18.75 20.20 -6.56
CA TYR A 108 -18.32 19.02 -7.28
C TYR A 108 -18.13 19.32 -8.77
N ALA A 109 -17.11 18.69 -9.35
CA ALA A 109 -16.88 18.73 -10.79
C ALA A 109 -16.37 17.37 -11.31
N ALA A 110 -16.70 17.05 -12.56
CA ALA A 110 -16.29 15.80 -13.21
C ALA A 110 -14.76 15.64 -13.21
N SER A 111 -14.23 14.59 -12.60
CA SER A 111 -12.80 14.46 -12.34
C SER A 111 -11.96 14.38 -13.62
N ALA A 112 -12.50 13.83 -14.72
CA ALA A 112 -11.81 13.69 -16.00
C ALA A 112 -11.54 15.07 -16.68
N LEU A 113 -12.14 16.16 -16.19
CA LEU A 113 -11.92 17.51 -16.71
C LEU A 113 -10.75 18.23 -16.03
N PHE A 114 -10.01 17.55 -15.15
CA PHE A 114 -8.91 18.15 -14.41
C PHE A 114 -7.63 17.32 -14.56
N ARG A 115 -6.49 17.99 -14.39
CA ARG A 115 -5.20 17.39 -14.15
C ARG A 115 -4.71 17.75 -12.75
N SER A 116 -4.04 16.82 -12.07
CA SER A 116 -3.35 17.13 -10.82
C SER A 116 -2.27 18.19 -11.09
N THR A 117 -2.19 19.20 -10.23
CA THR A 117 -1.09 20.18 -10.24
C THR A 117 -0.11 19.93 -9.09
N ALA A 118 -0.33 18.90 -8.27
CA ALA A 118 0.78 18.33 -7.54
C ALA A 118 1.90 18.17 -8.56
N PRO A 119 3.15 18.53 -8.22
CA PRO A 119 4.26 18.19 -9.09
C PRO A 119 4.03 16.74 -9.46
N SER A 120 3.93 16.47 -10.77
CA SER A 120 3.73 15.12 -11.26
C SER A 120 4.87 14.31 -10.69
N THR A 121 4.57 13.61 -9.60
CA THR A 121 5.36 12.47 -9.15
C THR A 121 4.93 11.23 -9.94
N ALA A 122 4.46 11.44 -11.19
CA ALA A 122 4.76 10.45 -12.20
C ALA A 122 6.28 10.34 -12.12
N PRO A 123 6.84 9.16 -11.86
CA PRO A 123 8.27 9.02 -12.04
C PRO A 123 8.51 9.60 -13.44
N ALA A 124 9.31 10.69 -13.53
CA ALA A 124 10.01 10.95 -14.74
C ALA A 124 10.50 9.55 -15.11
N THR A 125 10.26 9.10 -16.33
CA THR A 125 10.93 7.92 -16.88
C THR A 125 12.40 8.22 -16.65
N ALA A 126 12.85 7.86 -15.44
CA ALA A 126 14.22 8.09 -15.03
C ALA A 126 14.99 7.16 -15.96
N SER A 127 15.76 7.74 -16.86
CA SER A 127 16.66 7.00 -17.75
C SER A 127 17.80 6.33 -16.97
N GLY A 128 17.58 6.05 -15.68
CA GLY A 128 18.53 5.45 -14.76
C GLY A 128 17.91 4.38 -13.85
N PRO A 129 18.74 3.70 -13.08
CA PRO A 129 18.30 2.68 -12.12
C PRO A 129 17.28 3.21 -11.11
N VAL A 130 16.24 2.43 -10.82
CA VAL A 130 15.20 2.75 -9.85
C VAL A 130 15.56 2.12 -8.51
N TYR A 131 15.78 2.93 -7.50
CA TYR A 131 16.17 2.50 -6.16
C TYR A 131 15.02 2.58 -5.17
N GLY A 132 15.02 1.65 -4.22
CA GLY A 132 14.09 1.58 -3.10
C GLY A 132 14.76 1.18 -1.80
N ILE A 133 13.92 0.82 -0.85
CA ILE A 133 14.31 0.26 0.44
C ILE A 133 13.28 -0.80 0.83
N ASP A 134 13.70 -1.78 1.61
CA ASP A 134 12.78 -2.56 2.41
C ASP A 134 12.98 -2.28 3.89
N ILE A 135 11.88 -2.37 4.65
CA ILE A 135 11.81 -1.91 6.04
C ILE A 135 10.88 -2.76 6.88
N SER A 136 11.14 -2.73 8.18
CA SER A 136 10.29 -3.31 9.22
C SER A 136 10.28 -2.40 10.46
N ARG A 137 9.72 -2.87 11.57
CA ARG A 137 9.79 -2.18 12.87
C ARG A 137 11.22 -1.87 13.31
N TRP A 138 12.19 -2.65 12.86
CA TRP A 138 13.59 -2.49 13.27
C TRP A 138 14.27 -1.20 12.77
N ASN A 139 13.69 -0.58 11.74
CA ASN A 139 14.18 0.70 11.22
C ASN A 139 13.66 1.91 12.02
N GLY A 140 12.79 1.68 13.04
CA GLY A 140 12.24 2.74 13.87
C GLY A 140 11.32 3.71 13.11
N PRO A 141 11.20 4.95 13.58
CA PRO A 141 10.48 6.01 12.87
C PRO A 141 11.19 6.39 11.57
N VAL A 142 10.44 6.48 10.46
CA VAL A 142 10.95 6.83 9.13
C VAL A 142 10.36 8.15 8.66
N ASP A 143 11.20 9.10 8.25
CA ASP A 143 10.80 10.32 7.52
C ASP A 143 10.77 10.02 6.02
N PHE A 144 9.62 9.59 5.54
CA PHE A 144 9.44 9.20 4.13
C PHE A 144 9.60 10.37 3.15
N ALA A 145 9.42 11.61 3.58
CA ALA A 145 9.68 12.77 2.72
C ALA A 145 11.18 12.88 2.41
N LYS A 146 12.03 12.69 3.41
CA LYS A 146 13.49 12.65 3.22
C LYS A 146 13.94 11.42 2.43
N VAL A 147 13.35 10.25 2.68
CA VAL A 147 13.59 9.03 1.88
C VAL A 147 13.27 9.28 0.40
N ARG A 148 12.12 9.91 0.10
CA ARG A 148 11.75 10.28 -1.27
C ARG A 148 12.71 11.29 -1.88
N ALA A 149 13.09 12.32 -1.13
CA ALA A 149 14.00 13.36 -1.56
C ALA A 149 15.43 12.82 -1.85
N SER A 150 15.85 11.74 -1.16
CA SER A 150 17.13 11.06 -1.41
C SER A 150 17.18 10.25 -2.70
N GLY A 151 16.11 10.25 -3.49
CA GLY A 151 16.05 9.56 -4.77
C GLY A 151 15.38 8.18 -4.73
N LYS A 152 14.97 7.68 -3.56
CA LYS A 152 14.22 6.42 -3.48
C LYS A 152 12.85 6.55 -4.12
N ARG A 153 12.36 5.46 -4.74
CA ARG A 153 11.12 5.46 -5.51
C ARG A 153 10.12 4.44 -5.04
N PHE A 154 10.54 3.41 -4.29
CA PHE A 154 9.65 2.39 -3.74
C PHE A 154 10.07 1.97 -2.34
N VAL A 155 9.11 1.40 -1.63
CA VAL A 155 9.25 0.80 -0.29
C VAL A 155 8.54 -0.54 -0.29
N ILE A 156 9.23 -1.57 0.22
CA ILE A 156 8.68 -2.89 0.51
C ILE A 156 8.69 -3.01 2.04
N ALA A 157 7.53 -3.13 2.70
CA ALA A 157 7.46 -3.12 4.16
C ALA A 157 6.96 -4.44 4.74
N LYS A 158 7.60 -4.92 5.82
CA LYS A 158 7.11 -6.07 6.57
C LYS A 158 5.71 -5.81 7.06
N ALA A 159 4.77 -6.69 6.71
CA ALA A 159 3.41 -6.65 7.23
C ALA A 159 3.22 -7.70 8.31
N THR A 160 3.65 -8.93 8.04
CA THR A 160 3.43 -10.07 8.92
C THR A 160 4.62 -11.02 8.92
N GLU A 161 4.66 -11.87 9.95
CA GLU A 161 5.62 -12.94 10.09
C GLU A 161 4.92 -14.16 10.69
N GLY A 162 5.08 -15.33 10.09
CA GLY A 162 4.40 -16.52 10.54
C GLY A 162 2.88 -16.33 10.62
N ARG A 163 2.23 -17.18 11.41
CA ARG A 163 0.76 -17.21 11.51
C ARG A 163 0.14 -16.06 12.29
N LEU A 164 0.88 -15.40 13.18
CA LEU A 164 0.27 -14.52 14.19
C LEU A 164 0.91 -13.15 14.32
N TYR A 165 2.19 -13.00 13.96
CA TYR A 165 2.88 -11.75 14.19
C TYR A 165 2.56 -10.71 13.11
N THR A 166 2.11 -9.55 13.53
CA THR A 166 1.93 -8.35 12.70
C THR A 166 3.01 -7.33 13.06
N ASP A 167 3.70 -6.78 12.08
CA ASP A 167 4.74 -5.77 12.31
C ASP A 167 4.12 -4.46 12.84
N ASP A 168 4.53 -4.05 14.04
CA ASP A 168 3.98 -2.90 14.76
C ASP A 168 4.13 -1.57 13.99
N ALA A 169 5.10 -1.49 13.11
CA ALA A 169 5.36 -0.30 12.31
C ALA A 169 4.61 -0.32 10.97
N TYR A 170 4.01 -1.45 10.58
CA TYR A 170 3.46 -1.63 9.23
C TYR A 170 2.46 -0.55 8.84
N ALA A 171 1.47 -0.28 9.67
CA ALA A 171 0.42 0.70 9.39
C ALA A 171 1.00 2.11 9.18
N ARG A 172 1.97 2.50 10.03
CA ARG A 172 2.70 3.77 9.93
C ARG A 172 3.57 3.81 8.68
N ASN A 173 4.32 2.75 8.40
CA ASN A 173 5.21 2.66 7.24
C ASN A 173 4.41 2.72 5.94
N ARG A 174 3.31 1.99 5.85
CA ARG A 174 2.40 2.03 4.71
C ARG A 174 1.84 3.43 4.46
N SER A 175 1.25 4.06 5.49
CA SER A 175 0.63 5.38 5.35
C SER A 175 1.66 6.46 5.00
N GLY A 176 2.83 6.44 5.65
CA GLY A 176 3.90 7.40 5.41
C GLY A 176 4.53 7.28 4.02
N ALA A 177 4.84 6.07 3.57
CA ALA A 177 5.39 5.83 2.23
C ALA A 177 4.43 6.28 1.13
N MET A 178 3.14 5.95 1.27
CA MET A 178 2.11 6.36 0.30
C MET A 178 1.88 7.87 0.31
N ALA A 179 1.87 8.51 1.47
CA ALA A 179 1.74 9.97 1.59
C ALA A 179 2.92 10.71 0.94
N ALA A 180 4.13 10.15 1.01
CA ALA A 180 5.32 10.66 0.34
C ALA A 180 5.34 10.37 -1.18
N GLY A 181 4.37 9.64 -1.73
CA GLY A 181 4.28 9.28 -3.15
C GLY A 181 5.30 8.22 -3.58
N LEU A 182 5.79 7.39 -2.65
CA LEU A 182 6.60 6.22 -2.94
C LEU A 182 5.69 5.07 -3.43
N ALA A 183 6.12 4.31 -4.43
CA ALA A 183 5.46 3.06 -4.77
C ALA A 183 5.60 2.10 -3.58
N PHE A 184 4.54 1.38 -3.25
CA PHE A 184 4.50 0.62 -2.00
C PHE A 184 3.99 -0.79 -2.21
N THR A 185 4.58 -1.73 -1.50
CA THR A 185 4.01 -3.05 -1.24
C THR A 185 4.41 -3.58 0.13
N ALA A 186 3.81 -4.73 0.49
CA ALA A 186 4.06 -5.45 1.71
C ALA A 186 4.78 -6.77 1.45
N TYR A 187 5.57 -7.21 2.43
CA TYR A 187 6.08 -8.57 2.46
C TYR A 187 5.63 -9.35 3.70
N HIS A 188 5.59 -10.65 3.54
CA HIS A 188 5.37 -11.63 4.60
C HIS A 188 6.67 -12.39 4.84
N PHE A 189 7.15 -12.40 6.07
CA PHE A 189 8.29 -13.21 6.48
C PHE A 189 7.79 -14.62 6.82
N ALA A 190 8.19 -15.60 6.03
CA ALA A 190 7.72 -16.97 6.15
C ALA A 190 8.35 -17.71 7.33
N HIS A 191 7.55 -18.50 8.05
CA HIS A 191 7.98 -19.44 9.07
C HIS A 191 7.50 -20.86 8.77
N PRO A 192 7.91 -21.46 7.63
CA PRO A 192 7.40 -22.76 7.20
C PRO A 192 7.62 -23.84 8.25
N ASP A 193 6.55 -24.49 8.69
CA ASP A 193 6.59 -25.61 9.62
C ASP A 193 5.77 -26.81 9.15
N ARG A 194 5.74 -27.90 9.94
CA ARG A 194 4.99 -29.14 9.64
C ARG A 194 3.55 -29.10 10.12
N THR A 195 3.09 -27.98 10.69
CA THR A 195 1.72 -27.83 11.16
C THR A 195 0.75 -27.90 9.98
N ARG A 196 -0.31 -28.66 10.16
CA ARG A 196 -1.34 -28.77 9.13
C ARG A 196 -1.91 -27.40 8.79
N ALA A 197 -2.02 -27.12 7.50
CA ALA A 197 -2.52 -25.87 6.95
C ALA A 197 -1.65 -24.63 7.25
N ASP A 198 -0.42 -24.78 7.74
CA ASP A 198 0.47 -23.68 8.11
C ASP A 198 0.59 -22.62 6.99
N ALA A 199 0.98 -23.02 5.79
CA ALA A 199 1.10 -22.14 4.64
C ALA A 199 -0.21 -21.36 4.34
N THR A 200 -1.37 -21.98 4.54
CA THR A 200 -2.67 -21.34 4.33
C THR A 200 -2.97 -20.31 5.41
N LEU A 201 -2.65 -20.64 6.67
CA LEU A 201 -2.86 -19.75 7.81
C LEU A 201 -1.94 -18.51 7.72
N GLU A 202 -0.67 -18.70 7.36
CA GLU A 202 0.25 -17.57 7.14
C GLU A 202 -0.21 -16.70 5.97
N ALA A 203 -0.66 -17.29 4.87
CA ALA A 203 -1.18 -16.57 3.72
C ALA A 203 -2.45 -15.77 4.05
N ASP A 204 -3.39 -16.36 4.80
CA ASP A 204 -4.62 -15.68 5.21
C ASP A 204 -4.34 -14.53 6.20
N HIS A 205 -3.42 -14.73 7.14
CA HIS A 205 -2.94 -13.68 8.03
C HIS A 205 -2.33 -12.52 7.25
N PHE A 206 -1.43 -12.81 6.31
CA PHE A 206 -0.83 -11.79 5.45
C PHE A 206 -1.89 -10.99 4.68
N VAL A 207 -2.81 -11.65 4.00
CA VAL A 207 -3.86 -10.99 3.21
C VAL A 207 -4.75 -10.10 4.08
N ALA A 208 -5.08 -10.55 5.30
CA ALA A 208 -5.89 -9.79 6.23
C ALA A 208 -5.21 -8.50 6.71
N VAL A 209 -3.89 -8.55 6.97
CA VAL A 209 -3.12 -7.42 7.51
C VAL A 209 -2.63 -6.48 6.41
N ALA A 210 -2.10 -7.02 5.31
CA ALA A 210 -1.43 -6.23 4.27
C ALA A 210 -2.34 -5.16 3.64
N GLY A 211 -3.64 -5.44 3.51
CA GLY A 211 -4.65 -4.48 3.04
C GLY A 211 -4.26 -3.85 1.70
N LEU A 212 -3.65 -4.62 0.81
CA LEU A 212 -3.20 -4.16 -0.50
C LEU A 212 -4.38 -3.87 -1.42
N ARG A 213 -4.21 -2.94 -2.36
CA ARG A 213 -5.27 -2.48 -3.28
C ARG A 213 -4.68 -2.25 -4.66
N HIS A 214 -5.54 -2.28 -5.68
CA HIS A 214 -5.17 -1.91 -7.04
C HIS A 214 -4.40 -0.58 -7.10
N GLY A 215 -3.32 -0.58 -7.86
CA GLY A 215 -2.39 0.54 -7.98
C GLY A 215 -1.18 0.49 -7.05
N MET A 216 -1.15 -0.41 -6.06
CA MET A 216 0.04 -0.76 -5.30
C MET A 216 0.89 -1.78 -6.07
N LEU A 217 2.16 -1.95 -5.68
CA LEU A 217 2.99 -3.03 -6.22
C LEU A 217 2.48 -4.39 -5.70
N ILE A 218 2.71 -5.44 -6.48
CA ILE A 218 2.36 -6.81 -6.10
C ILE A 218 3.08 -7.23 -4.81
N PRO A 219 2.45 -8.06 -3.94
CA PRO A 219 2.99 -8.47 -2.65
C PRO A 219 4.21 -9.37 -2.77
N ALA A 220 4.96 -9.52 -1.67
CA ALA A 220 6.12 -10.39 -1.61
C ALA A 220 6.00 -11.46 -0.51
N LEU A 221 6.48 -12.67 -0.85
CA LEU A 221 6.85 -13.71 0.08
C LEU A 221 8.34 -13.62 0.34
N ASP A 222 8.73 -13.42 1.58
CA ASP A 222 10.11 -13.45 2.06
C ASP A 222 10.40 -14.87 2.56
N LEU A 223 11.18 -15.60 1.76
CA LEU A 223 11.51 -17.01 2.00
C LEU A 223 13.00 -17.19 2.27
N GLU A 224 13.35 -17.26 3.54
CA GLU A 224 14.72 -17.50 4.03
C GLU A 224 14.77 -18.44 5.24
N SER A 225 13.66 -19.13 5.52
CA SER A 225 13.52 -20.12 6.58
C SER A 225 12.76 -21.36 6.11
N GLY A 226 12.66 -22.38 6.96
CA GLY A 226 11.97 -23.65 6.64
C GLY A 226 12.90 -24.81 6.22
N GLN A 227 14.21 -24.67 6.42
CA GLN A 227 15.23 -25.68 6.04
C GLN A 227 14.92 -27.07 6.61
N LEU A 228 14.33 -27.13 7.82
CA LEU A 228 14.00 -28.37 8.52
C LEU A 228 12.87 -29.19 7.88
N LEU A 229 12.12 -28.59 6.96
CA LEU A 229 11.07 -29.33 6.22
C LEU A 229 11.66 -30.31 5.20
N GLY A 230 12.83 -29.98 4.64
CA GLY A 230 13.37 -30.62 3.45
C GLY A 230 12.75 -30.07 2.16
N THR A 231 13.47 -30.22 1.06
CA THR A 231 13.18 -29.57 -0.23
C THR A 231 11.74 -29.78 -0.73
N THR A 232 11.27 -31.02 -0.76
CA THR A 232 9.94 -31.36 -1.30
C THR A 232 8.81 -30.71 -0.48
N ALA A 233 8.89 -30.79 0.86
CA ALA A 233 7.87 -30.23 1.73
C ALA A 233 7.92 -28.69 1.73
N LEU A 234 9.12 -28.10 1.68
CA LEU A 234 9.26 -26.64 1.58
C LEU A 234 8.71 -26.11 0.26
N GLN A 235 8.98 -26.76 -0.86
CA GLN A 235 8.38 -26.41 -2.15
C GLN A 235 6.85 -26.50 -2.12
N ALA A 236 6.30 -27.54 -1.49
CA ALA A 236 4.85 -27.71 -1.36
C ALA A 236 4.24 -26.59 -0.49
N TRP A 237 4.91 -26.21 0.60
CA TRP A 237 4.52 -25.10 1.45
C TRP A 237 4.46 -23.77 0.66
N VAL A 238 5.55 -23.47 -0.06
CA VAL A 238 5.65 -22.23 -0.86
C VAL A 238 4.57 -22.20 -1.96
N LYS A 239 4.33 -23.33 -2.65
CA LYS A 239 3.24 -23.43 -3.65
C LYS A 239 1.88 -23.12 -3.03
N THR A 240 1.62 -23.64 -1.84
CA THR A 240 0.36 -23.44 -1.12
C THR A 240 0.18 -21.97 -0.74
N TRP A 241 1.19 -21.35 -0.13
CA TRP A 241 1.15 -19.94 0.27
C TRP A 241 0.94 -19.03 -0.93
N LEU A 242 1.77 -19.16 -1.97
CA LEU A 242 1.68 -18.35 -3.19
C LEU A 242 0.34 -18.54 -3.91
N GLY A 243 -0.14 -19.77 -4.00
CA GLY A 243 -1.44 -20.08 -4.60
C GLY A 243 -2.58 -19.42 -3.82
N ARG A 244 -2.54 -19.50 -2.48
CA ARG A 244 -3.57 -18.90 -1.62
C ARG A 244 -3.62 -17.37 -1.79
N VAL A 245 -2.46 -16.69 -1.72
CA VAL A 245 -2.38 -15.23 -1.92
C VAL A 245 -2.79 -14.86 -3.34
N SER A 246 -2.37 -15.62 -4.35
CA SER A 246 -2.76 -15.37 -5.74
C SER A 246 -4.28 -15.41 -5.95
N ILE A 247 -4.96 -16.39 -5.36
CA ILE A 247 -6.44 -16.51 -5.42
C ILE A 247 -7.10 -15.32 -4.71
N ARG A 248 -6.59 -14.95 -3.53
CA ARG A 248 -7.19 -13.91 -2.69
C ARG A 248 -7.01 -12.49 -3.26
N LEU A 249 -5.89 -12.22 -3.91
CA LEU A 249 -5.53 -10.88 -4.42
C LEU A 249 -5.61 -10.76 -5.94
N GLY A 250 -5.77 -11.87 -6.67
CA GLY A 250 -5.83 -11.86 -8.13
C GLY A 250 -4.48 -11.63 -8.81
N VAL A 251 -3.36 -11.72 -8.10
CA VAL A 251 -2.01 -11.47 -8.63
C VAL A 251 -1.01 -12.50 -8.14
N LYS A 252 0.04 -12.75 -8.92
CA LYS A 252 1.16 -13.60 -8.54
C LYS A 252 2.15 -12.82 -7.67
N PRO A 253 2.41 -13.26 -6.40
CA PRO A 253 3.36 -12.58 -5.53
C PRO A 253 4.81 -12.62 -6.04
N ILE A 254 5.62 -11.68 -5.59
CA ILE A 254 7.08 -11.70 -5.65
C ILE A 254 7.59 -12.80 -4.72
N ILE A 255 8.69 -13.44 -5.11
CA ILE A 255 9.44 -14.32 -4.21
C ILE A 255 10.76 -13.63 -3.88
N TYR A 256 10.98 -13.33 -2.59
CA TYR A 256 12.28 -12.92 -2.08
C TYR A 256 13.04 -14.13 -1.55
N THR A 257 14.33 -14.18 -1.87
CA THR A 257 15.24 -15.23 -1.39
C THR A 257 16.70 -14.85 -1.65
N THR A 258 17.63 -15.57 -1.01
CA THR A 258 19.04 -15.54 -1.41
C THR A 258 19.35 -16.67 -2.40
N PRO A 259 20.34 -16.52 -3.30
CA PRO A 259 20.77 -17.58 -4.21
C PRO A 259 21.16 -18.86 -3.47
N GLY A 260 21.89 -18.72 -2.35
CA GLY A 260 22.33 -19.83 -1.53
C GLY A 260 21.18 -20.62 -0.91
N PHE A 261 20.19 -19.90 -0.35
CA PHE A 261 19.01 -20.55 0.23
C PHE A 261 18.21 -21.32 -0.85
N TRP A 262 17.97 -20.70 -1.99
CA TRP A 262 17.23 -21.33 -3.07
C TRP A 262 17.91 -22.57 -3.63
N GLN A 263 19.24 -22.52 -3.79
CA GLN A 263 20.01 -23.67 -4.23
C GLN A 263 19.99 -24.81 -3.20
N ALA A 264 20.26 -24.50 -1.94
CA ALA A 264 20.42 -25.49 -0.89
C ALA A 264 19.10 -26.14 -0.45
N TYR A 265 18.03 -25.36 -0.33
CA TYR A 265 16.78 -25.81 0.31
C TYR A 265 15.59 -25.90 -0.64
N MET A 266 15.63 -25.19 -1.77
CA MET A 266 14.58 -25.26 -2.79
C MET A 266 14.98 -26.14 -4.00
N GLY A 267 16.14 -26.80 -3.94
CA GLY A 267 16.64 -27.65 -5.03
C GLY A 267 16.88 -26.88 -6.32
N ASN A 268 17.16 -25.59 -6.23
CA ASN A 268 17.36 -24.68 -7.35
C ASN A 268 16.28 -24.75 -8.46
N THR A 269 15.03 -25.05 -8.08
CA THR A 269 13.93 -25.28 -9.02
C THR A 269 13.51 -24.02 -9.77
N SER A 270 13.28 -24.12 -11.09
CA SER A 270 12.65 -23.09 -11.92
C SER A 270 11.12 -23.18 -11.91
N TRP A 271 10.54 -24.19 -11.28
CA TRP A 271 9.11 -24.48 -11.33
C TRP A 271 8.23 -23.23 -11.09
N PHE A 272 8.60 -22.37 -10.16
CA PHE A 272 7.82 -21.18 -9.82
C PHE A 272 7.80 -20.17 -10.96
N ALA A 273 8.95 -19.89 -11.55
CA ALA A 273 9.06 -19.01 -12.73
C ALA A 273 8.24 -19.57 -13.91
N ASP A 274 8.38 -20.88 -14.18
CA ASP A 274 7.68 -21.58 -15.26
C ASP A 274 6.15 -21.59 -15.06
N HIS A 275 5.69 -21.51 -13.80
CA HIS A 275 4.26 -21.43 -13.44
C HIS A 275 3.77 -19.99 -13.21
N GLY A 276 4.51 -19.01 -13.71
CA GLY A 276 4.09 -17.62 -13.78
C GLY A 276 4.46 -16.74 -12.58
N TYR A 277 5.20 -17.25 -11.58
CA TYR A 277 5.80 -16.42 -10.51
C TYR A 277 7.11 -15.82 -11.02
N ARG A 278 7.01 -14.95 -12.02
CA ARG A 278 8.15 -14.43 -12.80
C ARG A 278 8.96 -13.36 -12.08
N VAL A 279 8.41 -12.77 -11.02
CA VAL A 279 9.04 -11.68 -10.28
C VAL A 279 9.81 -12.26 -9.11
N VAL A 280 11.14 -12.17 -9.16
CA VAL A 280 12.02 -12.54 -8.06
C VAL A 280 12.73 -11.31 -7.50
N TRP A 281 12.84 -11.26 -6.18
CA TRP A 281 13.60 -10.30 -5.42
C TRP A 281 14.78 -11.03 -4.77
N VAL A 282 15.97 -10.76 -5.29
CA VAL A 282 17.18 -11.49 -4.91
C VAL A 282 17.97 -10.70 -3.90
N ALA A 283 18.25 -11.26 -2.73
CA ALA A 283 19.24 -10.72 -1.81
C ALA A 283 20.62 -11.27 -2.15
N HIS A 284 21.52 -10.40 -2.58
CA HIS A 284 22.91 -10.74 -2.85
C HIS A 284 23.77 -9.50 -2.63
N TRP A 285 24.25 -9.37 -1.39
CA TRP A 285 24.96 -8.18 -0.94
C TRP A 285 26.41 -8.15 -1.43
N GLU A 286 27.00 -6.95 -1.49
CA GLU A 286 28.39 -6.70 -1.86
C GLU A 286 28.83 -7.26 -3.22
N ALA A 287 27.85 -7.60 -4.07
CA ALA A 287 28.08 -8.10 -5.42
C ALA A 287 28.01 -6.97 -6.45
N ARG A 288 28.65 -7.16 -7.61
CA ARG A 288 28.53 -6.22 -8.74
C ARG A 288 27.18 -6.39 -9.46
N SER A 289 26.63 -7.60 -9.42
CA SER A 289 25.31 -7.96 -9.94
C SER A 289 24.80 -9.18 -9.17
N PRO A 290 23.49 -9.37 -9.03
CA PRO A 290 22.98 -10.51 -8.28
C PRO A 290 23.14 -11.82 -9.06
N ALA A 291 23.56 -12.87 -8.35
CA ALA A 291 23.46 -14.24 -8.87
C ALA A 291 21.99 -14.67 -8.78
N THR A 292 21.30 -14.72 -9.91
CA THR A 292 19.89 -15.10 -9.93
C THR A 292 19.76 -16.63 -9.99
N PRO A 293 19.12 -17.28 -9.00
CA PRO A 293 18.99 -18.73 -8.96
C PRO A 293 18.03 -19.29 -10.02
N ALA A 294 17.83 -20.60 -10.03
CA ALA A 294 16.83 -21.28 -10.87
C ALA A 294 17.00 -21.03 -12.37
N GLY A 295 18.24 -21.16 -12.90
CA GLY A 295 18.49 -20.92 -14.33
C GLY A 295 18.16 -19.47 -14.74
N ASN A 296 18.67 -18.51 -13.98
CA ASN A 296 18.35 -17.09 -14.16
C ASN A 296 16.84 -16.82 -14.04
N TRP A 297 16.19 -17.44 -13.03
CA TRP A 297 14.76 -17.40 -12.79
C TRP A 297 13.94 -17.84 -14.01
N GLY A 298 14.24 -19.04 -14.52
CA GLY A 298 13.60 -19.53 -15.76
C GLY A 298 13.84 -18.64 -16.97
N GLY A 299 14.97 -17.93 -17.04
CA GLY A 299 15.30 -17.00 -18.10
C GLY A 299 14.72 -15.58 -17.94
N HIS A 300 13.97 -15.29 -16.86
CA HIS A 300 13.34 -13.96 -16.66
C HIS A 300 14.26 -12.93 -15.99
N ALA A 301 15.43 -13.33 -15.50
CA ALA A 301 16.37 -12.54 -14.72
C ALA A 301 15.77 -12.06 -13.37
N TRP A 302 16.55 -11.31 -12.62
CA TRP A 302 16.07 -10.70 -11.39
C TRP A 302 15.18 -9.47 -11.68
N THR A 303 14.18 -9.26 -10.83
CA THR A 303 13.31 -8.10 -10.94
C THR A 303 13.64 -7.06 -9.86
N PHE A 304 13.84 -7.49 -8.63
CA PHE A 304 14.38 -6.66 -7.54
C PHE A 304 15.67 -7.29 -7.02
N TRP A 305 16.59 -6.43 -6.62
CA TRP A 305 17.85 -6.81 -6.03
C TRP A 305 18.08 -6.03 -4.74
N GLN A 306 18.06 -6.73 -3.61
CA GLN A 306 18.54 -6.21 -2.34
C GLN A 306 20.07 -6.31 -2.36
N TYR A 307 20.73 -5.17 -2.59
CA TYR A 307 22.16 -5.12 -2.82
C TYR A 307 22.96 -4.76 -1.58
N SER A 308 22.31 -4.38 -0.48
CA SER A 308 22.91 -4.10 0.81
C SER A 308 21.92 -4.34 1.93
N SER A 309 22.39 -4.93 3.03
CA SER A 309 21.62 -5.10 4.28
C SER A 309 21.93 -4.00 5.31
N CYS A 310 22.77 -3.02 4.97
CA CYS A 310 23.13 -1.94 5.88
C CYS A 310 23.51 -0.66 5.12
N GLY A 311 22.54 -0.06 4.43
CA GLY A 311 22.70 1.23 3.79
C GLY A 311 22.39 2.41 4.72
N LYS A 312 22.73 3.62 4.27
CA LYS A 312 22.35 4.88 4.91
C LYS A 312 21.44 5.66 3.99
N VAL A 313 20.25 6.01 4.50
CA VAL A 313 19.24 6.78 3.76
C VAL A 313 18.76 7.95 4.61
N PRO A 314 18.78 9.19 4.11
CA PRO A 314 18.21 10.34 4.81
C PRO A 314 16.76 10.07 5.24
N GLY A 315 16.47 10.27 6.51
CA GLY A 315 15.14 10.00 7.09
C GLY A 315 15.00 8.67 7.82
N ILE A 316 16.08 7.87 7.87
CA ILE A 316 16.15 6.62 8.63
C ILE A 316 17.38 6.67 9.54
N SER A 317 17.20 6.34 10.82
CA SER A 317 18.29 6.18 11.77
C SER A 317 18.87 4.77 11.66
N GLY A 318 20.19 4.66 11.60
CA GLY A 318 20.86 3.35 11.53
C GLY A 318 20.93 2.77 10.12
N CYS A 319 20.99 1.45 10.04
CA CYS A 319 21.05 0.69 8.80
C CYS A 319 19.66 0.48 8.21
N VAL A 320 19.59 0.40 6.90
CA VAL A 320 18.38 0.02 6.15
C VAL A 320 18.78 -0.76 4.91
N ASP A 321 17.95 -1.72 4.53
CA ASP A 321 18.15 -2.53 3.35
C ASP A 321 17.93 -1.71 2.08
N LEU A 322 18.84 -1.87 1.12
CA LEU A 322 18.86 -1.09 -0.11
C LEU A 322 18.51 -1.98 -1.30
N ASP A 323 17.51 -1.52 -2.05
CA ASP A 323 16.99 -2.22 -3.20
C ASP A 323 17.17 -1.49 -4.50
N ARG A 324 17.31 -2.27 -5.57
CA ARG A 324 17.29 -1.81 -6.95
C ARG A 324 16.23 -2.59 -7.73
N PHE A 325 15.43 -1.89 -8.50
CA PHE A 325 14.55 -2.48 -9.49
C PHE A 325 15.31 -2.68 -10.82
N GLY A 326 15.19 -3.86 -11.43
CA GLY A 326 15.87 -4.22 -12.69
C GLY A 326 15.32 -3.54 -13.93
N GLY A 327 14.10 -3.00 -13.83
CA GLY A 327 13.47 -2.22 -14.92
C GLY A 327 13.53 -0.71 -14.69
N THR A 328 12.81 0.02 -15.52
CA THR A 328 12.69 1.48 -15.44
C THR A 328 11.29 1.96 -15.07
N ASP A 329 10.30 1.08 -15.12
CA ASP A 329 8.88 1.41 -14.94
C ASP A 329 8.20 0.45 -13.95
N LEU A 330 8.11 0.87 -12.69
CA LEU A 330 7.43 0.13 -11.62
C LEU A 330 5.91 -0.03 -11.86
N SER A 331 5.31 0.75 -12.77
CA SER A 331 3.87 0.66 -13.01
C SER A 331 3.45 -0.69 -13.58
N LYS A 332 4.38 -1.40 -14.23
CA LYS A 332 4.19 -2.76 -14.77
C LYS A 332 4.04 -3.84 -13.69
N LEU A 333 4.41 -3.52 -12.45
CA LEU A 333 4.30 -4.41 -11.29
C LEU A 333 3.14 -4.03 -10.36
N LYS A 334 2.29 -3.10 -10.75
CA LYS A 334 1.07 -2.76 -10.01
C LYS A 334 -0.08 -3.67 -10.41
N TYR A 335 -0.92 -4.00 -9.46
CA TYR A 335 -2.12 -4.82 -9.68
C TYR A 335 -3.41 -4.03 -9.49
#